data_b838b63ad634a10e942124818abe4da5
#
_entry.id   b838b63ad634a10e942124818abe4da5
#
_cell.length_a   1.000
_cell.length_b   1.000
_cell.length_c   1.000
_cell.angle_alpha   90.00
_cell.angle_beta   90.00
_cell.angle_gamma   90.00
#
_symmetry.space_group_name_H-M   'P 1'
#
loop_
_entity.id
_entity.type
_entity.pdbx_description
1 polymer ?
#
loop_
_entity_poly.entity_id
_entity_poly.type
_entity_poly.pdbx_seq_one_letter_code
_entity_poly.pdbx_strand_id
1 'polypeptide(L)'
;ETSLRARDLVELGVNGTRLGLPLRRRSDRERVDQLLRDVGAEAYGDRPVGLLSGGEQQRLRIGQALADNPAILLCDEPLSSLDLANQQAVTAIIDRQRRERGAAVLFVTHDINPILGMVDRVLYIAGGRFTLGTPDEVLQTHVLTELYGAPVYVLRAGDRLVVVGVPDADHPHAHDDVDHATGGDA
;
A
#
# COMPACT_ATOMS: atom_id res chain seq x y z
N GLU A 1 -8.97 -23.18 -21.20
CA GLU A 1 -8.67 -21.80 -20.79
C GLU A 1 -7.28 -21.76 -20.21
N THR A 2 -6.36 -21.02 -20.84
CA THR A 2 -5.00 -20.88 -20.35
C THR A 2 -5.03 -19.87 -19.20
N SER A 3 -4.90 -20.34 -17.97
CA SER A 3 -4.92 -19.45 -16.81
C SER A 3 -3.59 -18.70 -16.71
N LEU A 4 -3.63 -17.38 -16.43
CA LEU A 4 -2.46 -16.51 -16.28
C LEU A 4 -1.56 -17.02 -15.14
N ARG A 5 -0.30 -17.31 -15.43
CA ARG A 5 0.69 -17.75 -14.42
C ARG A 5 1.38 -16.54 -13.77
N ALA A 6 1.97 -16.77 -12.62
CA ALA A 6 2.72 -15.74 -11.88
C ALA A 6 3.79 -15.07 -12.75
N ARG A 7 4.59 -15.85 -13.49
CA ARG A 7 5.62 -15.31 -14.40
C ARG A 7 5.04 -14.49 -15.54
N ASP A 8 3.87 -14.88 -16.07
CA ASP A 8 3.22 -14.16 -17.16
C ASP A 8 2.76 -12.77 -16.68
N LEU A 9 2.32 -12.64 -15.41
CA LEU A 9 1.98 -11.34 -14.82
C LEU A 9 3.21 -10.41 -14.73
N VAL A 10 4.36 -10.93 -14.28
CA VAL A 10 5.62 -10.16 -14.22
C VAL A 10 6.12 -9.82 -15.64
N GLU A 11 5.97 -10.75 -16.59
CA GLU A 11 6.34 -10.54 -18.00
C GLU A 11 5.56 -9.39 -18.64
N LEU A 12 4.29 -9.16 -18.23
CA LEU A 12 3.52 -8.00 -18.67
C LEU A 12 4.19 -6.67 -18.28
N GLY A 13 4.85 -6.61 -17.12
CA GLY A 13 5.64 -5.44 -16.74
C GLY A 13 6.85 -5.23 -17.64
N VAL A 14 7.56 -6.30 -18.01
CA VAL A 14 8.78 -6.23 -18.85
C VAL A 14 8.44 -5.85 -20.30
N ASN A 15 7.30 -6.28 -20.81
CA ASN A 15 6.93 -6.14 -22.23
C ASN A 15 5.77 -5.14 -22.46
N GLY A 16 5.11 -4.65 -21.43
CA GLY A 16 3.86 -3.89 -21.52
C GLY A 16 3.98 -2.54 -22.24
N THR A 17 5.19 -1.98 -22.35
CA THR A 17 5.46 -0.72 -23.05
C THR A 17 5.86 -0.92 -24.52
N ARG A 18 6.05 -2.16 -24.96
CA ARG A 18 6.50 -2.46 -26.34
C ARG A 18 5.30 -2.67 -27.25
N LEU A 19 5.15 -1.81 -28.25
CA LEU A 19 4.20 -1.99 -29.35
C LEU A 19 4.78 -2.99 -30.36
N GLY A 20 4.04 -4.06 -30.66
CA GLY A 20 4.41 -5.06 -31.68
C GLY A 20 4.15 -6.50 -31.27
N LEU A 21 4.55 -7.46 -32.14
CA LEU A 21 4.45 -8.89 -31.82
C LEU A 21 5.38 -9.22 -30.63
N PRO A 22 4.89 -9.93 -29.59
CA PRO A 22 5.66 -10.29 -28.42
C PRO A 22 6.68 -11.39 -28.78
N LEU A 23 7.78 -10.99 -29.41
CA LEU A 23 8.92 -11.89 -29.59
C LEU A 23 9.61 -12.02 -28.24
N ARG A 24 9.41 -13.15 -27.55
CA ARG A 24 10.06 -13.49 -26.30
C ARG A 24 11.57 -13.57 -26.51
N ARG A 25 12.28 -12.51 -26.15
CA ARG A 25 13.75 -12.49 -26.18
C ARG A 25 14.29 -13.25 -24.99
N ARG A 26 15.49 -13.83 -25.12
CA ARG A 26 16.16 -14.50 -24.01
C ARG A 26 16.38 -13.53 -22.83
N SER A 27 16.76 -12.29 -23.12
CA SER A 27 16.93 -11.23 -22.12
C SER A 27 15.67 -10.93 -21.32
N ASP A 28 14.48 -11.01 -21.94
CA ASP A 28 13.21 -10.75 -21.26
C ASP A 28 12.89 -11.87 -20.25
N ARG A 29 13.18 -13.13 -20.63
CA ARG A 29 13.04 -14.27 -19.69
C ARG A 29 14.01 -14.16 -18.51
N GLU A 30 15.28 -13.86 -18.77
CA GLU A 30 16.29 -13.66 -17.73
C GLU A 30 15.87 -12.50 -16.79
N ARG A 31 15.27 -11.43 -17.32
CA ARG A 31 14.73 -10.32 -16.52
C ARG A 31 13.54 -10.76 -15.65
N VAL A 32 12.58 -11.51 -16.21
CA VAL A 32 11.44 -12.06 -15.45
C VAL A 32 11.92 -12.98 -14.33
N ASP A 33 12.86 -13.88 -14.62
CA ASP A 33 13.41 -14.79 -13.61
C ASP A 33 14.13 -14.02 -12.49
N GLN A 34 14.85 -12.93 -12.85
CA GLN A 34 15.47 -12.05 -11.84
C GLN A 34 14.42 -11.35 -10.98
N LEU A 35 13.36 -10.79 -11.58
CA LEU A 35 12.28 -10.15 -10.84
C LEU A 35 11.57 -11.14 -9.90
N LEU A 36 11.30 -12.36 -10.36
CA LEU A 36 10.73 -13.40 -9.49
C LEU A 36 11.62 -13.69 -8.28
N ARG A 37 12.97 -13.75 -8.47
CA ARG A 37 13.92 -13.86 -7.35
C ARG A 37 13.84 -12.64 -6.41
N ASP A 38 13.86 -11.46 -6.98
CA ASP A 38 13.86 -10.20 -6.22
C ASP A 38 12.64 -10.06 -5.31
N VAL A 39 11.49 -10.61 -5.73
CA VAL A 39 10.26 -10.59 -4.93
C VAL A 39 9.97 -11.90 -4.19
N GLY A 40 10.88 -12.88 -4.23
CA GLY A 40 10.73 -14.17 -3.54
C GLY A 40 9.59 -15.01 -4.10
N ALA A 41 9.39 -15.00 -5.42
CA ALA A 41 8.30 -15.68 -6.11
C ALA A 41 8.73 -16.86 -6.99
N GLU A 42 10.00 -17.28 -6.89
CA GLU A 42 10.56 -18.36 -7.72
C GLU A 42 9.78 -19.68 -7.58
N ALA A 43 9.45 -20.06 -6.35
CA ALA A 43 8.82 -21.33 -6.04
C ALA A 43 7.40 -21.49 -6.64
N TYR A 44 6.76 -20.39 -6.98
CA TYR A 44 5.39 -20.38 -7.54
C TYR A 44 5.27 -19.64 -8.87
N GLY A 45 6.38 -19.33 -9.53
CA GLY A 45 6.43 -18.62 -10.81
C GLY A 45 5.56 -19.25 -11.91
N ASP A 46 5.38 -20.56 -11.91
CA ASP A 46 4.57 -21.28 -12.90
C ASP A 46 3.13 -21.59 -12.42
N ARG A 47 2.77 -21.21 -11.19
CA ARG A 47 1.42 -21.43 -10.68
C ARG A 47 0.44 -20.40 -11.24
N PRO A 48 -0.84 -20.77 -11.44
CA PRO A 48 -1.91 -19.84 -11.79
C PRO A 48 -2.06 -18.74 -10.72
N VAL A 49 -2.15 -17.46 -11.15
CA VAL A 49 -2.30 -16.32 -10.24
C VAL A 49 -3.52 -16.45 -9.33
N GLY A 50 -4.63 -16.97 -9.84
CA GLY A 50 -5.86 -17.17 -9.07
C GLY A 50 -5.76 -18.20 -7.93
N LEU A 51 -4.69 -19.02 -7.89
CA LEU A 51 -4.44 -20.01 -6.84
C LEU A 51 -3.41 -19.54 -5.81
N LEU A 52 -2.94 -18.29 -5.93
CA LEU A 52 -1.96 -17.70 -5.02
C LEU A 52 -2.65 -16.97 -3.88
N SER A 53 -2.00 -16.94 -2.71
CA SER A 53 -2.42 -16.11 -1.58
C SER A 53 -2.34 -14.62 -1.93
N GLY A 54 -3.07 -13.78 -1.18
CA GLY A 54 -3.02 -12.31 -1.36
C GLY A 54 -1.59 -11.75 -1.27
N GLY A 55 -0.78 -12.24 -0.33
CA GLY A 55 0.62 -11.83 -0.18
C GLY A 55 1.51 -12.27 -1.35
N GLU A 56 1.30 -13.47 -1.90
CA GLU A 56 2.00 -13.95 -3.11
C GLU A 56 1.63 -13.07 -4.32
N GLN A 57 0.34 -12.77 -4.50
CA GLN A 57 -0.13 -11.89 -5.58
C GLN A 57 0.43 -10.48 -5.43
N GLN A 58 0.48 -9.93 -4.22
CA GLN A 58 1.02 -8.60 -3.97
C GLN A 58 2.51 -8.52 -4.30
N ARG A 59 3.30 -9.53 -3.94
CA ARG A 59 4.71 -9.60 -4.33
C ARG A 59 4.90 -9.62 -5.85
N LEU A 60 4.05 -10.33 -6.59
CA LEU A 60 4.08 -10.33 -8.05
C LEU A 60 3.72 -8.98 -8.67
N ARG A 61 2.72 -8.26 -8.11
CA ARG A 61 2.38 -6.91 -8.56
C ARG A 61 3.55 -5.94 -8.37
N ILE A 62 4.26 -6.06 -7.24
CA ILE A 62 5.48 -5.28 -7.02
C ILE A 62 6.54 -5.68 -8.04
N GLY A 63 6.78 -6.98 -8.28
CA GLY A 63 7.69 -7.45 -9.31
C GLY A 63 7.37 -6.89 -10.69
N GLN A 64 6.10 -6.84 -11.05
CA GLN A 64 5.62 -6.21 -12.28
C GLN A 64 5.94 -4.69 -12.31
N ALA A 65 5.68 -3.97 -11.23
CA ALA A 65 5.97 -2.53 -11.12
C ALA A 65 7.47 -2.21 -11.19
N LEU A 66 8.33 -3.15 -10.75
CA LEU A 66 9.78 -3.01 -10.76
C LEU A 66 10.44 -3.39 -12.10
N ALA A 67 9.67 -3.84 -13.08
CA ALA A 67 10.19 -4.38 -14.34
C ALA A 67 11.11 -3.40 -15.10
N ASP A 68 10.73 -2.12 -15.13
CA ASP A 68 11.45 -1.05 -15.82
C ASP A 68 12.41 -0.25 -14.93
N ASN A 69 12.74 -0.74 -13.73
CA ASN A 69 13.54 -0.02 -12.72
C ASN A 69 13.06 1.44 -12.55
N PRO A 70 11.84 1.66 -12.06
CA PRO A 70 11.25 2.99 -11.98
C PRO A 70 12.04 3.89 -11.05
N ALA A 71 12.21 5.18 -11.45
CA ALA A 71 12.78 6.21 -10.59
C ALA A 71 11.82 6.63 -9.45
N ILE A 72 10.51 6.44 -9.67
CA ILE A 72 9.45 6.72 -8.69
C ILE A 72 8.53 5.50 -8.59
N LEU A 73 8.30 5.03 -7.37
CA LEU A 73 7.37 3.94 -7.07
C LEU A 73 6.19 4.49 -6.26
N LEU A 74 4.99 4.35 -6.81
CA LEU A 74 3.74 4.73 -6.13
C LEU A 74 3.10 3.46 -5.57
N CYS A 75 2.95 3.41 -4.25
CA CYS A 75 2.36 2.28 -3.53
C CYS A 75 1.09 2.76 -2.81
N ASP A 76 -0.07 2.32 -3.28
CA ASP A 76 -1.35 2.62 -2.66
C ASP A 76 -1.83 1.39 -1.88
N GLU A 77 -1.86 1.51 -0.55
CA GLU A 77 -2.24 0.47 0.41
C GLU A 77 -1.59 -0.91 0.14
N PRO A 78 -0.27 -0.98 -0.14
CA PRO A 78 0.35 -2.24 -0.60
C PRO A 78 0.44 -3.31 0.48
N LEU A 79 0.18 -2.98 1.74
CA LEU A 79 0.21 -3.88 2.89
C LEU A 79 -1.19 -4.26 3.38
N SER A 80 -2.24 -3.70 2.79
CA SER A 80 -3.63 -3.95 3.19
C SER A 80 -3.96 -5.44 3.08
N SER A 81 -4.65 -5.96 4.10
CA SER A 81 -5.10 -7.37 4.16
C SER A 81 -3.99 -8.42 4.15
N LEU A 82 -2.73 -8.02 4.38
CA LEU A 82 -1.61 -8.95 4.51
C LEU A 82 -1.36 -9.30 5.98
N ASP A 83 -0.98 -10.55 6.23
CA ASP A 83 -0.43 -10.94 7.53
C ASP A 83 0.95 -10.29 7.77
N LEU A 84 1.41 -10.32 9.01
CA LEU A 84 2.65 -9.66 9.43
C LEU A 84 3.88 -10.12 8.62
N ALA A 85 3.98 -11.41 8.30
CA ALA A 85 5.11 -11.96 7.57
C ALA A 85 5.14 -11.44 6.12
N ASN A 86 3.96 -11.39 5.47
CA ASN A 86 3.83 -10.84 4.13
C ASN A 86 4.03 -9.31 4.11
N GLN A 87 3.56 -8.58 5.14
CA GLN A 87 3.83 -7.14 5.28
C GLN A 87 5.34 -6.88 5.35
N GLN A 88 6.07 -7.62 6.18
CA GLN A 88 7.53 -7.50 6.30
C GLN A 88 8.24 -7.81 4.99
N ALA A 89 7.83 -8.87 4.29
CA ALA A 89 8.42 -9.25 3.01
C ALA A 89 8.22 -8.17 1.94
N VAL A 90 7.00 -7.63 1.82
CA VAL A 90 6.66 -6.56 0.87
C VAL A 90 7.43 -5.28 1.21
N THR A 91 7.46 -4.88 2.48
CA THR A 91 8.20 -3.70 2.94
C THR A 91 9.69 -3.83 2.63
N ALA A 92 10.30 -4.99 2.87
CA ALA A 92 11.71 -5.23 2.57
C ALA A 92 12.03 -5.12 1.08
N ILE A 93 11.14 -5.58 0.18
CA ILE A 93 11.30 -5.44 -1.27
C ILE A 93 11.30 -3.96 -1.66
N ILE A 94 10.35 -3.18 -1.15
CA ILE A 94 10.21 -1.75 -1.44
C ILE A 94 11.41 -0.96 -0.89
N ASP A 95 11.84 -1.23 0.36
CA ASP A 95 12.99 -0.56 0.97
C ASP A 95 14.29 -0.86 0.22
N ARG A 96 14.45 -2.08 -0.28
CA ARG A 96 15.59 -2.45 -1.12
C ARG A 96 15.64 -1.60 -2.41
N GLN A 97 14.51 -1.36 -3.08
CA GLN A 97 14.46 -0.49 -4.26
C GLN A 97 14.89 0.94 -3.92
N ARG A 98 14.42 1.48 -2.79
CA ARG A 98 14.81 2.79 -2.30
C ARG A 98 16.33 2.88 -2.07
N ARG A 99 16.91 1.92 -1.35
CA ARG A 99 18.33 1.93 -0.95
C ARG A 99 19.29 1.59 -2.10
N GLU A 100 18.99 0.56 -2.87
CA GLU A 100 19.93 0.02 -3.86
C GLU A 100 19.78 0.67 -5.23
N ARG A 101 18.58 1.15 -5.57
CA ARG A 101 18.27 1.74 -6.87
C ARG A 101 18.06 3.26 -6.83
N GLY A 102 18.00 3.85 -5.63
CA GLY A 102 17.74 5.27 -5.46
C GLY A 102 16.34 5.69 -5.88
N ALA A 103 15.39 4.77 -5.93
CA ALA A 103 14.00 5.07 -6.29
C ALA A 103 13.35 5.93 -5.20
N ALA A 104 12.64 6.98 -5.60
CA ALA A 104 11.73 7.69 -4.71
C ALA A 104 10.48 6.84 -4.51
N VAL A 105 10.07 6.65 -3.25
CA VAL A 105 8.87 5.85 -2.92
C VAL A 105 7.82 6.76 -2.30
N LEU A 106 6.64 6.84 -2.92
CA LEU A 106 5.45 7.41 -2.31
C LEU A 106 4.55 6.27 -1.83
N PHE A 107 4.39 6.18 -0.52
CA PHE A 107 3.68 5.10 0.15
C PHE A 107 2.41 5.65 0.80
N VAL A 108 1.25 5.29 0.27
CA VAL A 108 -0.05 5.65 0.86
C VAL A 108 -0.50 4.50 1.75
N THR A 109 -0.81 4.80 3.01
CA THR A 109 -1.27 3.81 3.98
C THR A 109 -2.03 4.48 5.13
N HIS A 110 -2.92 3.74 5.76
CA HIS A 110 -3.56 4.13 7.03
C HIS A 110 -2.81 3.59 8.26
N ASP A 111 -1.87 2.64 8.10
CA ASP A 111 -0.99 2.15 9.16
C ASP A 111 0.47 2.38 8.81
N ILE A 112 1.12 3.29 9.54
CA ILE A 112 2.52 3.63 9.33
C ILE A 112 3.49 2.65 9.99
N ASN A 113 3.04 1.86 10.97
CA ASN A 113 3.92 1.02 11.79
C ASN A 113 4.81 0.06 10.98
N PRO A 114 4.31 -0.65 9.96
CA PRO A 114 5.14 -1.57 9.18
C PRO A 114 6.29 -0.89 8.42
N ILE A 115 6.18 0.42 8.19
CA ILE A 115 7.14 1.19 7.36
C ILE A 115 7.87 2.28 8.14
N LEU A 116 7.53 2.51 9.41
CA LEU A 116 8.03 3.64 10.21
C LEU A 116 9.57 3.76 10.20
N GLY A 117 10.28 2.64 10.25
CA GLY A 117 11.74 2.61 10.23
C GLY A 117 12.40 2.97 8.89
N MET A 118 11.63 3.10 7.80
CA MET A 118 12.14 3.43 6.47
C MET A 118 11.62 4.76 5.92
N VAL A 119 10.72 5.43 6.64
CA VAL A 119 10.08 6.68 6.19
C VAL A 119 10.98 7.86 6.48
N ASP A 120 11.30 8.65 5.45
CA ASP A 120 12.05 9.89 5.59
C ASP A 120 11.12 11.07 5.90
N ARG A 121 9.94 11.12 5.27
CA ARG A 121 8.96 12.20 5.41
C ARG A 121 7.55 11.64 5.46
N VAL A 122 6.70 12.26 6.26
CA VAL A 122 5.26 11.95 6.38
C VAL A 122 4.48 13.15 5.90
N LEU A 123 3.60 12.93 4.94
CA LEU A 123 2.50 13.83 4.60
C LEU A 123 1.24 13.27 5.27
N TYR A 124 0.80 13.90 6.35
CA TYR A 124 -0.42 13.50 7.05
C TYR A 124 -1.59 14.40 6.61
N ILE A 125 -2.68 13.78 6.21
CA ILE A 125 -3.87 14.48 5.69
C ILE A 125 -5.08 14.09 6.54
N ALA A 126 -5.76 15.08 7.12
CA ALA A 126 -6.99 14.87 7.87
C ALA A 126 -7.84 16.14 7.85
N GLY A 127 -9.17 16.00 7.85
CA GLY A 127 -10.10 17.14 7.95
C GLY A 127 -9.93 18.24 6.88
N GLY A 128 -9.45 17.88 5.69
CA GLY A 128 -9.14 18.84 4.62
C GLY A 128 -7.88 19.67 4.87
N ARG A 129 -7.10 19.35 5.89
CA ARG A 129 -5.80 19.95 6.22
C ARG A 129 -4.69 18.93 6.02
N PHE A 130 -3.46 19.41 5.98
CA PHE A 130 -2.30 18.52 5.93
C PHE A 130 -1.13 19.09 6.72
N THR A 131 -0.22 18.21 7.12
CA THR A 131 1.10 18.55 7.66
C THR A 131 2.17 17.68 7.01
N LEU A 132 3.37 18.23 6.81
CA LEU A 132 4.50 17.54 6.17
C LEU A 132 5.74 17.72 7.05
N GLY A 133 6.38 16.63 7.40
CA GLY A 133 7.59 16.65 8.21
C GLY A 133 8.25 15.28 8.32
N THR A 134 9.24 15.14 9.17
CA THR A 134 9.74 13.83 9.59
C THR A 134 8.68 13.10 10.44
N PRO A 135 8.78 11.77 10.59
CA PRO A 135 7.86 11.04 11.48
C PRO A 135 7.79 11.64 12.89
N ASP A 136 8.93 12.04 13.45
CA ASP A 136 8.99 12.61 14.80
C ASP A 136 8.40 14.03 14.90
N GLU A 137 8.39 14.80 13.83
CA GLU A 137 7.73 16.12 13.78
C GLU A 137 6.22 16.01 13.61
N VAL A 138 5.76 15.10 12.77
CA VAL A 138 4.35 14.98 12.39
C VAL A 138 3.55 14.15 13.38
N LEU A 139 4.11 13.00 13.83
CA LEU A 139 3.40 12.03 14.67
C LEU A 139 3.51 12.41 16.16
N GLN A 140 2.97 13.59 16.49
CA GLN A 140 2.88 14.14 17.84
C GLN A 140 1.45 14.48 18.19
N THR A 141 1.10 14.28 19.46
CA THR A 141 -0.26 14.54 19.99
C THR A 141 -0.77 15.93 19.64
N HIS A 142 0.05 16.99 19.86
CA HIS A 142 -0.39 18.36 19.60
C HIS A 142 -0.57 18.65 18.11
N VAL A 143 0.31 18.12 17.24
CA VAL A 143 0.22 18.30 15.78
C VAL A 143 -1.04 17.64 15.24
N LEU A 144 -1.30 16.38 15.63
CA LEU A 144 -2.48 15.68 15.15
C LEU A 144 -3.77 16.23 15.75
N THR A 145 -3.77 16.66 17.01
CA THR A 145 -4.93 17.36 17.64
C THR A 145 -5.29 18.63 16.85
N GLU A 146 -4.29 19.45 16.48
CA GLU A 146 -4.54 20.65 15.67
C GLU A 146 -5.04 20.29 14.27
N LEU A 147 -4.46 19.27 13.66
CA LEU A 147 -4.83 18.83 12.30
C LEU A 147 -6.26 18.30 12.23
N TYR A 148 -6.66 17.47 13.21
CA TYR A 148 -8.01 16.92 13.29
C TYR A 148 -9.05 17.93 13.78
N GLY A 149 -8.63 18.96 14.54
CA GLY A 149 -9.53 19.87 15.24
C GLY A 149 -10.27 19.23 16.41
N ALA A 150 -9.84 18.05 16.86
CA ALA A 150 -10.40 17.26 17.95
C ALA A 150 -9.26 16.59 18.74
N PRO A 151 -9.47 16.24 20.04
CA PRO A 151 -8.44 15.60 20.84
C PRO A 151 -7.98 14.27 20.23
N VAL A 152 -6.69 14.17 19.93
CA VAL A 152 -6.02 12.97 19.42
C VAL A 152 -4.79 12.71 20.26
N TYR A 153 -4.57 11.47 20.65
CA TYR A 153 -3.40 11.07 21.42
C TYR A 153 -2.49 10.18 20.57
N VAL A 154 -1.21 10.48 20.56
CA VAL A 154 -0.19 9.63 19.97
C VAL A 154 0.55 8.92 21.09
N LEU A 155 0.38 7.62 21.18
CA LEU A 155 1.01 6.76 22.18
C LEU A 155 2.14 5.96 21.53
N ARG A 156 3.28 5.87 22.20
CA ARG A 156 4.40 5.01 21.79
C ARG A 156 4.45 3.77 22.68
N ALA A 157 4.39 2.60 22.07
CA ALA A 157 4.52 1.31 22.75
C ALA A 157 5.70 0.56 22.12
N GLY A 158 6.90 0.70 22.68
CA GLY A 158 8.15 0.28 22.06
C GLY A 158 8.36 1.02 20.72
N ASP A 159 8.56 0.27 19.64
CA ASP A 159 8.77 0.82 18.29
C ASP A 159 7.45 1.09 17.53
N ARG A 160 6.31 0.93 18.19
CA ARG A 160 5.00 1.14 17.57
C ARG A 160 4.37 2.44 18.00
N LEU A 161 3.63 3.06 17.07
CA LEU A 161 2.80 4.23 17.29
C LEU A 161 1.33 3.83 17.24
N VAL A 162 0.55 4.33 18.19
CA VAL A 162 -0.91 4.17 18.23
C VAL A 162 -1.52 5.56 18.28
N VAL A 163 -2.33 5.88 17.27
CA VAL A 163 -3.09 7.14 17.21
C VAL A 163 -4.50 6.86 17.70
N VAL A 164 -4.90 7.49 18.79
CA VAL A 164 -6.22 7.32 19.41
C VAL A 164 -6.96 8.64 19.38
N GLY A 165 -8.05 8.70 18.61
CA GLY A 165 -9.00 9.83 18.67
C GLY A 165 -9.96 9.63 19.83
N VAL A 166 -10.31 10.70 20.52
CA VAL A 166 -11.43 10.70 21.48
C VAL A 166 -12.68 11.03 20.68
N PRO A 167 -13.72 10.17 20.65
CA PRO A 167 -14.99 10.53 20.05
C PRO A 167 -15.53 11.78 20.74
N ASP A 168 -15.94 12.79 19.96
CA ASP A 168 -16.67 13.93 20.50
C ASP A 168 -17.95 13.41 21.17
N ALA A 169 -18.07 13.64 22.48
CA ALA A 169 -19.24 13.25 23.28
C ALA A 169 -20.51 14.04 22.90
N ASP A 170 -20.44 15.01 21.97
CA ASP A 170 -21.46 16.02 21.71
C ASP A 170 -21.86 16.20 20.23
N HIS A 171 -21.95 15.13 19.46
CA HIS A 171 -22.77 15.16 18.24
C HIS A 171 -23.91 14.15 18.39
N PRO A 172 -25.11 14.56 18.88
CA PRO A 172 -26.29 13.73 18.72
C PRO A 172 -26.54 13.58 17.23
N HIS A 173 -26.48 12.34 16.75
CA HIS A 173 -26.94 12.02 15.39
C HIS A 173 -28.40 12.49 15.30
N ALA A 174 -28.66 13.58 14.58
CA ALA A 174 -29.99 13.94 14.14
C ALA A 174 -30.48 12.82 13.24
N HIS A 175 -31.23 11.89 13.81
CA HIS A 175 -32.08 11.02 13.04
C HIS A 175 -33.18 11.91 12.48
N ASP A 176 -33.12 12.21 11.20
CA ASP A 176 -34.27 12.69 10.44
C ASP A 176 -35.31 11.56 10.43
N ASP A 177 -36.18 11.56 11.44
CA ASP A 177 -37.43 10.83 11.42
C ASP A 177 -38.32 11.46 10.32
N VAL A 178 -38.26 10.88 9.13
CA VAL A 178 -39.23 11.20 8.08
C VAL A 178 -40.55 10.55 8.50
N ASP A 179 -41.38 11.35 9.17
CA ASP A 179 -42.78 11.05 9.42
C ASP A 179 -43.51 10.76 8.10
N HIS A 180 -43.72 9.50 7.82
CA HIS A 180 -44.74 9.08 6.87
C HIS A 180 -46.12 9.23 7.52
N ALA A 181 -46.66 10.43 7.42
CA ALA A 181 -48.09 10.66 7.65
C ALA A 181 -48.91 9.89 6.63
N THR A 182 -49.47 8.77 7.05
CA THR A 182 -50.55 8.09 6.38
C THR A 182 -51.81 8.92 6.53
N GLY A 183 -52.17 9.69 5.49
CA GLY A 183 -53.49 10.26 5.32
C GLY A 183 -54.42 9.20 4.75
N GLY A 184 -55.28 8.62 5.57
CA GLY A 184 -56.47 7.99 5.11
C GLY A 184 -57.52 9.06 4.85
N ASP A 185 -58.32 8.86 3.83
CA ASP A 185 -59.78 9.06 3.87
C ASP A 185 -60.46 8.71 2.56
N ALA A 186 -61.63 8.04 2.75
CA ALA A 186 -62.83 7.85 1.90
C ALA A 186 -62.70 6.89 0.74
#